data_22318ceb75f7c5998c37f364eb894d77
#
_entry.id   22318ceb75f7c5998c37f364eb894d77
#
_cell.length_a   1.000
_cell.length_b   1.000
_cell.length_c   1.000
_cell.angle_alpha   90.00
_cell.angle_beta   90.00
_cell.angle_gamma   90.00
#
_symmetry.space_group_name_H-M   'P 1'
#
loop_
_entity.id
_entity.type
_entity.pdbx_description
1 polymer ?
#
loop_
_entity_poly.entity_id
_entity_poly.type
_entity_poly.pdbx_seq_one_letter_code
_entity_poly.pdbx_strand_id
1 'polypeptide(L)'
;MKLAAIDIGSNSIKLVVVDAAASDSFAVITREKEFVRLGHQTLRRGHISRAAIDRAVECLQRFRSIAEARGAESIIATATASVREANNSSQFVREVEQKSGIKVEVLSGVEEARLIGLAASQSCSTAGATNLNLDIGGGSTEISVFRQGVPLALFSVDLGAIGLTEKFLKSDPPKAKELGDMRHQVQAAFERPARELRSATWQQATGTSGTILAFGAALRSRLESDLQRKHQPAQPSEFDISLGLLLRFNVGLASLPVAERKRLGGLSAQRSEIIIAGGQILEGAMRALRLNSLLTCEWALREGVIIDRLRELEAESRPPVSHFADPKMRSVHAVGRRFGYEEAHSLQVARLAEKIFDSLAPSEELTRHQRTLLSAAALLHDIGYHIAHGSHHKHALYLIKNSELTGFAEGERAVIANIARYHRGSSPKERHPDFAALNMADRDSVARLGAILRLADGLDRSHESRVRELECIVEGDMVQITVQSEVDCEKEMTEAERRRPLFEQAFNCNLFLNAKKCKVDSRMTTYGKS
;
A
#
# COMPACT_ATOMS: atom_id res chain seq x y z
N MET A 1 21.43 -6.26 -12.98
CA MET A 1 20.63 -5.05 -13.26
C MET A 1 20.86 -4.02 -12.17
N LYS A 2 21.16 -2.77 -12.53
CA LYS A 2 21.39 -1.74 -11.52
C LYS A 2 20.18 -0.81 -11.42
N LEU A 3 19.64 -0.66 -10.22
CA LEU A 3 18.49 0.18 -9.92
C LEU A 3 18.83 1.24 -8.88
N ALA A 4 18.20 2.40 -8.98
CA ALA A 4 18.26 3.43 -7.96
C ALA A 4 16.87 3.72 -7.40
N ALA A 5 16.76 3.83 -6.08
CA ALA A 5 15.55 4.30 -5.42
C ALA A 5 15.81 5.58 -4.63
N ILE A 6 14.92 6.57 -4.79
CA ILE A 6 14.97 7.85 -4.10
C ILE A 6 13.72 7.97 -3.23
N ASP A 7 13.92 8.21 -1.92
CA ASP A 7 12.88 8.50 -0.93
C ASP A 7 12.88 9.99 -0.62
N ILE A 8 11.82 10.71 -1.02
CA ILE A 8 11.62 12.14 -0.74
C ILE A 8 10.77 12.26 0.54
N GLY A 9 11.45 12.17 1.67
CA GLY A 9 10.83 12.23 2.98
C GLY A 9 10.73 13.66 3.57
N SER A 10 9.99 13.78 4.67
CA SER A 10 9.75 15.06 5.35
C SER A 10 11.02 15.72 5.91
N ASN A 11 12.00 14.95 6.35
CA ASN A 11 13.24 15.47 6.94
C ASN A 11 14.43 15.43 5.97
N SER A 12 14.52 14.39 5.18
CA SER A 12 15.67 14.11 4.30
C SER A 12 15.22 13.42 3.02
N ILE A 13 15.96 13.70 1.96
CA ILE A 13 15.92 12.92 0.72
C ILE A 13 17.05 11.89 0.79
N LYS A 14 16.77 10.66 0.40
CA LYS A 14 17.71 9.55 0.47
C LYS A 14 17.76 8.82 -0.87
N LEU A 15 18.97 8.41 -1.26
CA LEU A 15 19.23 7.59 -2.43
C LEU A 15 19.80 6.24 -1.99
N VAL A 16 19.42 5.17 -2.67
CA VAL A 16 20.14 3.90 -2.69
C VAL A 16 20.34 3.49 -4.15
N VAL A 17 21.53 3.02 -4.49
CA VAL A 17 21.81 2.36 -5.77
C VAL A 17 22.20 0.93 -5.47
N VAL A 18 21.58 -0.02 -6.15
CA VAL A 18 21.80 -1.45 -5.96
C VAL A 18 22.18 -2.15 -7.25
N ASP A 19 22.90 -3.26 -7.13
CA ASP A 19 23.06 -4.25 -8.19
C ASP A 19 22.24 -5.48 -7.80
N ALA A 20 21.22 -5.78 -8.59
CA ALA A 20 20.25 -6.80 -8.28
C ALA A 20 20.34 -7.96 -9.28
N ALA A 21 20.43 -9.18 -8.76
CA ALA A 21 20.30 -10.42 -9.51
C ALA A 21 18.84 -10.92 -9.52
N ALA A 22 18.12 -10.75 -8.41
CA ALA A 22 16.72 -11.15 -8.22
C ALA A 22 16.05 -10.28 -7.15
N SER A 23 14.72 -10.41 -7.00
CA SER A 23 13.92 -9.64 -6.03
C SER A 23 14.24 -9.95 -4.56
N ASP A 24 14.82 -11.09 -4.30
CA ASP A 24 15.24 -11.52 -2.95
C ASP A 24 16.72 -11.29 -2.66
N SER A 25 17.52 -10.85 -3.66
CA SER A 25 18.97 -10.72 -3.54
C SER A 25 19.52 -9.55 -4.34
N PHE A 26 19.96 -8.51 -3.65
CA PHE A 26 20.66 -7.37 -4.24
C PHE A 26 21.80 -6.87 -3.34
N ALA A 27 22.83 -6.34 -3.99
CA ALA A 27 23.97 -5.72 -3.32
C ALA A 27 23.87 -4.20 -3.39
N VAL A 28 24.08 -3.52 -2.26
CA VAL A 28 24.08 -2.06 -2.22
C VAL A 28 25.42 -1.54 -2.76
N ILE A 29 25.36 -0.72 -3.82
CA ILE A 29 26.53 -0.04 -4.40
C ILE A 29 26.82 1.26 -3.66
N THR A 30 25.78 2.07 -3.39
CA THR A 30 25.95 3.33 -2.66
C THR A 30 24.66 3.74 -1.94
N ARG A 31 24.81 4.49 -0.86
CA ARG A 31 23.72 5.15 -0.13
C ARG A 31 24.09 6.61 0.09
N GLU A 32 23.14 7.50 -0.23
CA GLU A 32 23.27 8.92 0.02
C GLU A 32 22.09 9.44 0.82
N LYS A 33 22.33 10.52 1.57
CA LYS A 33 21.28 11.17 2.39
C LYS A 33 21.56 12.65 2.50
N GLU A 34 20.52 13.46 2.26
CA GLU A 34 20.56 14.90 2.42
C GLU A 34 19.38 15.42 3.24
N PHE A 35 19.67 16.36 4.16
CA PHE A 35 18.66 16.97 5.02
C PHE A 35 18.03 18.20 4.34
N VAL A 36 17.03 17.99 3.51
CA VAL A 36 16.30 19.05 2.77
C VAL A 36 15.23 19.71 3.64
N ARG A 37 14.72 19.00 4.66
CA ARG A 37 13.73 19.48 5.64
C ARG A 37 12.43 19.97 4.98
N LEU A 38 11.89 19.22 4.01
CA LEU A 38 10.63 19.54 3.33
C LEU A 38 9.45 19.68 4.30
N GLY A 39 9.40 18.87 5.35
CA GLY A 39 8.33 18.86 6.34
C GLY A 39 8.31 20.08 7.27
N HIS A 40 9.43 20.80 7.40
CA HIS A 40 9.50 21.98 8.25
C HIS A 40 8.52 23.05 7.76
N GLN A 41 7.64 23.49 8.65
CA GLN A 41 6.52 24.40 8.39
C GLN A 41 5.48 23.86 7.39
N THR A 42 5.84 22.96 6.46
CA THR A 42 4.91 22.39 5.46
C THR A 42 3.78 21.64 6.14
N LEU A 43 4.10 20.74 7.08
CA LEU A 43 3.11 19.95 7.83
C LEU A 43 2.16 20.81 8.68
N ARG A 44 2.57 22.02 9.03
CA ARG A 44 1.74 22.97 9.76
C ARG A 44 0.98 23.94 8.86
N ARG A 45 1.61 24.40 7.77
CA ARG A 45 1.07 25.41 6.86
C ARG A 45 0.34 24.82 5.66
N GLY A 46 0.48 23.53 5.40
CA GLY A 46 -0.06 22.86 4.23
C GLY A 46 0.59 23.27 2.90
N HIS A 47 1.78 23.88 2.91
CA HIS A 47 2.41 24.41 1.71
C HIS A 47 3.93 24.27 1.75
N ILE A 48 4.52 23.69 0.70
CA ILE A 48 5.98 23.59 0.52
C ILE A 48 6.51 24.95 0.06
N SER A 49 7.43 25.52 0.83
CA SER A 49 7.99 26.82 0.51
C SER A 49 8.88 26.77 -0.74
N ARG A 50 8.99 27.91 -1.44
CA ARG A 50 9.87 28.03 -2.62
C ARG A 50 11.29 27.56 -2.35
N ALA A 51 11.89 28.02 -1.25
CA ALA A 51 13.24 27.63 -0.86
C ALA A 51 13.39 26.13 -0.58
N ALA A 52 12.34 25.46 -0.09
CA ALA A 52 12.35 24.01 0.11
C ALA A 52 12.26 23.25 -1.22
N ILE A 53 11.48 23.76 -2.18
CA ILE A 53 11.42 23.20 -3.55
C ILE A 53 12.79 23.31 -4.21
N ASP A 54 13.43 24.48 -4.16
CA ASP A 54 14.73 24.69 -4.80
C ASP A 54 15.80 23.76 -4.21
N ARG A 55 15.89 23.63 -2.88
CA ARG A 55 16.79 22.64 -2.25
C ARG A 55 16.50 21.20 -2.65
N ALA A 56 15.23 20.84 -2.78
CA ALA A 56 14.86 19.49 -3.22
C ALA A 56 15.31 19.24 -4.67
N VAL A 57 15.11 20.20 -5.56
CA VAL A 57 15.55 20.11 -6.97
C VAL A 57 17.07 19.94 -7.05
N GLU A 58 17.84 20.77 -6.34
CA GLU A 58 19.32 20.67 -6.31
C GLU A 58 19.78 19.30 -5.79
N CYS A 59 19.17 18.81 -4.72
CA CYS A 59 19.45 17.48 -4.16
C CYS A 59 19.16 16.37 -5.20
N LEU A 60 18.00 16.44 -5.85
CA LEU A 60 17.58 15.43 -6.83
C LEU A 60 18.43 15.44 -8.10
N GLN A 61 18.85 16.61 -8.58
CA GLN A 61 19.80 16.71 -9.70
C GLN A 61 21.13 16.02 -9.35
N ARG A 62 21.65 16.26 -8.14
CA ARG A 62 22.87 15.61 -7.67
C ARG A 62 22.67 14.10 -7.52
N PHE A 63 21.55 13.64 -6.95
CA PHE A 63 21.27 12.22 -6.79
C PHE A 63 21.10 11.51 -8.14
N ARG A 64 20.52 12.17 -9.13
CA ARG A 64 20.47 11.66 -10.49
C ARG A 64 21.88 11.44 -11.06
N SER A 65 22.75 12.45 -10.95
CA SER A 65 24.14 12.33 -11.43
C SER A 65 24.89 11.20 -10.74
N ILE A 66 24.67 11.00 -9.43
CA ILE A 66 25.28 9.89 -8.69
C ILE A 66 24.73 8.53 -9.17
N ALA A 67 23.42 8.39 -9.36
CA ALA A 67 22.80 7.17 -9.85
C ALA A 67 23.31 6.79 -11.25
N GLU A 68 23.35 7.76 -12.17
CA GLU A 68 23.87 7.59 -13.54
C GLU A 68 25.36 7.21 -13.53
N ALA A 69 26.20 7.88 -12.70
CA ALA A 69 27.62 7.56 -12.55
C ALA A 69 27.87 6.15 -11.97
N ARG A 70 26.92 5.59 -11.21
CA ARG A 70 26.95 4.21 -10.71
C ARG A 70 26.37 3.20 -11.69
N GLY A 71 25.89 3.67 -12.83
CA GLY A 71 25.33 2.84 -13.90
C GLY A 71 23.92 2.37 -13.65
N ALA A 72 23.12 3.11 -12.87
CA ALA A 72 21.70 2.77 -12.66
C ALA A 72 20.93 2.85 -13.99
N GLU A 73 20.28 1.76 -14.35
CA GLU A 73 19.46 1.63 -15.57
C GLU A 73 18.09 2.29 -15.41
N SER A 74 17.62 2.41 -14.16
CA SER A 74 16.36 3.07 -13.83
C SER A 74 16.46 3.76 -12.47
N ILE A 75 15.78 4.91 -12.35
CA ILE A 75 15.65 5.68 -11.11
C ILE A 75 14.17 5.75 -10.75
N ILE A 76 13.83 5.23 -9.58
CA ILE A 76 12.47 5.21 -9.03
C ILE A 76 12.46 6.22 -7.87
N ALA A 77 11.68 7.29 -7.99
CA ALA A 77 11.59 8.31 -6.96
C ALA A 77 10.18 8.36 -6.38
N THR A 78 10.09 8.23 -5.06
CA THR A 78 8.83 8.27 -4.32
C THR A 78 8.83 9.42 -3.33
N ALA A 79 7.68 10.07 -3.16
CA ALA A 79 7.46 11.13 -2.19
C ALA A 79 6.38 10.73 -1.19
N THR A 80 6.55 11.14 0.07
CA THR A 80 5.73 10.72 1.18
C THR A 80 4.99 11.89 1.85
N ALA A 81 4.65 11.79 3.13
CA ALA A 81 3.74 12.65 3.89
C ALA A 81 3.85 14.15 3.58
N SER A 82 5.05 14.75 3.59
CA SER A 82 5.18 16.21 3.38
C SER A 82 4.78 16.68 1.99
N VAL A 83 4.97 15.85 0.96
CA VAL A 83 4.54 16.16 -0.41
C VAL A 83 3.07 15.79 -0.56
N ARG A 84 2.65 14.64 -0.03
CA ARG A 84 1.28 14.15 -0.06
C ARG A 84 0.28 15.13 0.56
N GLU A 85 0.60 15.69 1.73
CA GLU A 85 -0.26 16.60 2.49
C GLU A 85 -0.19 18.06 2.03
N ALA A 86 0.71 18.40 1.11
CA ALA A 86 0.88 19.78 0.67
C ALA A 86 -0.16 20.18 -0.38
N ASN A 87 -0.79 21.35 -0.21
CA ASN A 87 -1.74 21.92 -1.16
C ASN A 87 -1.10 22.20 -2.54
N ASN A 88 0.22 22.40 -2.59
CA ASN A 88 0.99 22.59 -3.81
C ASN A 88 1.80 21.36 -4.25
N SER A 89 1.38 20.16 -3.85
CA SER A 89 2.01 18.89 -4.21
C SER A 89 2.22 18.74 -5.72
N SER A 90 1.18 18.97 -6.52
CA SER A 90 1.26 18.89 -7.99
C SER A 90 2.23 19.90 -8.61
N GLN A 91 2.38 21.08 -8.01
CA GLN A 91 3.39 22.05 -8.44
C GLN A 91 4.80 21.54 -8.13
N PHE A 92 5.02 21.03 -6.92
CA PHE A 92 6.30 20.45 -6.51
C PHE A 92 6.72 19.32 -7.46
N VAL A 93 5.84 18.37 -7.74
CA VAL A 93 6.13 17.24 -8.64
C VAL A 93 6.51 17.71 -10.03
N ARG A 94 5.72 18.62 -10.64
CA ARG A 94 6.03 19.17 -11.98
C ARG A 94 7.37 19.90 -12.02
N GLU A 95 7.67 20.73 -11.03
CA GLU A 95 8.93 21.47 -11.00
C GLU A 95 10.15 20.55 -10.81
N VAL A 96 10.03 19.53 -9.98
CA VAL A 96 11.06 18.51 -9.81
C VAL A 96 11.31 17.78 -11.14
N GLU A 97 10.23 17.29 -11.78
CA GLU A 97 10.35 16.57 -13.06
C GLU A 97 10.98 17.45 -14.14
N GLN A 98 10.52 18.69 -14.29
CA GLN A 98 11.04 19.61 -15.30
C GLN A 98 12.52 19.96 -15.09
N LYS A 99 12.96 20.15 -13.84
CA LYS A 99 14.32 20.65 -13.55
C LYS A 99 15.34 19.54 -13.30
N SER A 100 14.91 18.41 -12.71
CA SER A 100 15.81 17.29 -12.44
C SER A 100 15.69 16.14 -13.45
N GLY A 101 14.61 16.10 -14.24
CA GLY A 101 14.28 14.99 -15.13
C GLY A 101 13.90 13.71 -14.40
N ILE A 102 13.64 13.78 -13.09
CA ILE A 102 13.21 12.63 -12.27
C ILE A 102 11.70 12.69 -12.11
N LYS A 103 11.01 11.65 -12.59
CA LYS A 103 9.57 11.46 -12.36
C LYS A 103 9.36 11.02 -10.92
N VAL A 104 8.48 11.71 -10.20
CA VAL A 104 8.19 11.44 -8.78
C VAL A 104 6.78 10.89 -8.62
N GLU A 105 6.67 9.75 -7.98
CA GLU A 105 5.40 9.17 -7.53
C GLU A 105 5.10 9.59 -6.09
N VAL A 106 3.89 10.12 -5.85
CA VAL A 106 3.45 10.47 -4.48
C VAL A 106 2.67 9.30 -3.91
N LEU A 107 3.25 8.62 -2.93
CA LEU A 107 2.65 7.43 -2.33
C LEU A 107 1.50 7.78 -1.40
N SER A 108 0.45 6.95 -1.41
CA SER A 108 -0.52 6.94 -0.31
C SER A 108 0.15 6.41 0.97
N GLY A 109 -0.37 6.79 2.15
CA GLY A 109 0.21 6.31 3.41
C GLY A 109 0.13 4.79 3.57
N VAL A 110 -0.90 4.15 3.00
CA VAL A 110 -1.06 2.69 3.03
C VAL A 110 -0.05 2.01 2.10
N GLU A 111 0.22 2.60 0.94
CA GLU A 111 1.25 2.11 0.01
C GLU A 111 2.66 2.28 0.59
N GLU A 112 2.92 3.41 1.25
CA GLU A 112 4.14 3.64 2.03
C GLU A 112 4.32 2.53 3.09
N ALA A 113 3.27 2.24 3.88
CA ALA A 113 3.28 1.15 4.88
C ALA A 113 3.52 -0.23 4.25
N ARG A 114 2.98 -0.50 3.06
CA ARG A 114 3.18 -1.75 2.32
C ARG A 114 4.64 -1.95 1.92
N LEU A 115 5.21 -0.95 1.27
CA LEU A 115 6.60 -1.01 0.79
C LEU A 115 7.60 -1.14 1.94
N ILE A 116 7.41 -0.36 3.01
CA ILE A 116 8.26 -0.46 4.20
C ILE A 116 8.12 -1.83 4.86
N GLY A 117 6.90 -2.34 5.04
CA GLY A 117 6.65 -3.65 5.61
C GLY A 117 7.22 -4.80 4.78
N LEU A 118 7.17 -4.67 3.45
CA LEU A 118 7.79 -5.62 2.52
C LEU A 118 9.30 -5.70 2.75
N ALA A 119 9.99 -4.55 2.84
CA ALA A 119 11.42 -4.49 3.12
C ALA A 119 11.76 -5.10 4.48
N ALA A 120 11.06 -4.71 5.54
CA ALA A 120 11.27 -5.22 6.88
C ALA A 120 11.03 -6.73 6.98
N SER A 121 9.99 -7.23 6.31
CA SER A 121 9.68 -8.67 6.30
C SER A 121 10.75 -9.49 5.56
N GLN A 122 11.39 -8.94 4.55
CA GLN A 122 12.43 -9.63 3.81
C GLN A 122 13.79 -9.57 4.52
N SER A 123 14.11 -8.45 5.19
CA SER A 123 15.38 -8.27 5.88
C SER A 123 15.45 -8.94 7.25
N CYS A 124 14.36 -8.91 8.02
CA CYS A 124 14.38 -9.22 9.44
C CYS A 124 13.47 -10.39 9.84
N SER A 125 12.65 -10.94 8.95
CA SER A 125 11.70 -11.99 9.33
C SER A 125 12.35 -13.36 9.46
N THR A 126 12.02 -14.05 10.55
CA THR A 126 12.21 -15.50 10.66
C THR A 126 11.23 -16.22 9.73
N ALA A 127 11.67 -17.28 9.07
CA ALA A 127 10.84 -18.03 8.12
C ALA A 127 9.50 -18.45 8.76
N GLY A 128 8.40 -18.06 8.11
CA GLY A 128 7.03 -18.37 8.55
C GLY A 128 6.47 -17.48 9.66
N ALA A 129 7.27 -16.60 10.27
CA ALA A 129 6.81 -15.72 11.33
C ALA A 129 5.93 -14.57 10.79
N THR A 130 4.93 -14.18 11.58
CA THR A 130 4.22 -12.92 11.38
C THR A 130 5.04 -11.80 12.02
N ASN A 131 5.41 -10.81 11.24
CA ASN A 131 6.18 -9.64 11.66
C ASN A 131 5.27 -8.40 11.69
N LEU A 132 5.29 -7.67 12.81
CA LEU A 132 4.76 -6.31 12.88
C LEU A 132 5.91 -5.34 12.70
N ASN A 133 5.78 -4.37 11.81
CA ASN A 133 6.75 -3.29 11.64
C ASN A 133 6.17 -1.93 11.98
N LEU A 134 6.95 -1.10 12.65
CA LEU A 134 6.69 0.31 12.91
C LEU A 134 7.69 1.17 12.15
N ASP A 135 7.23 2.18 11.43
CA ASP A 135 8.07 3.24 10.85
C ASP A 135 7.63 4.59 11.38
N ILE A 136 8.53 5.34 12.02
CA ILE A 136 8.22 6.68 12.55
C ILE A 136 8.94 7.72 11.70
N GLY A 137 8.19 8.27 10.75
CA GLY A 137 8.64 9.34 9.87
C GLY A 137 8.62 10.73 10.50
N GLY A 138 8.87 11.74 9.65
CA GLY A 138 8.75 13.14 10.06
C GLY A 138 7.31 13.64 10.09
N GLY A 139 6.47 13.18 9.17
CA GLY A 139 5.07 13.58 9.00
C GLY A 139 4.06 12.52 9.38
N SER A 140 4.37 11.25 9.19
CA SER A 140 3.47 10.12 9.45
C SER A 140 4.16 9.01 10.22
N THR A 141 3.37 8.03 10.65
CA THR A 141 3.82 6.77 11.25
C THR A 141 3.09 5.62 10.59
N GLU A 142 3.83 4.68 10.04
CA GLU A 142 3.33 3.51 9.35
C GLU A 142 3.40 2.28 10.25
N ILE A 143 2.32 1.46 10.20
CA ILE A 143 2.23 0.16 10.87
C ILE A 143 1.89 -0.87 9.81
N SER A 144 2.68 -1.92 9.72
CA SER A 144 2.44 -3.01 8.79
C SER A 144 2.59 -4.36 9.49
N VAL A 145 1.68 -5.29 9.17
CA VAL A 145 1.76 -6.69 9.63
C VAL A 145 1.90 -7.57 8.40
N PHE A 146 2.96 -8.35 8.36
CA PHE A 146 3.29 -9.23 7.24
C PHE A 146 3.50 -10.67 7.70
N ARG A 147 3.15 -11.61 6.81
CA ARG A 147 3.53 -13.02 6.93
C ARG A 147 4.03 -13.51 5.56
N GLN A 148 5.25 -14.01 5.51
CA GLN A 148 5.86 -14.54 4.27
C GLN A 148 5.78 -13.57 3.08
N GLY A 149 6.00 -12.28 3.31
CA GLY A 149 5.95 -11.25 2.28
C GLY A 149 4.54 -10.81 1.86
N VAL A 150 3.48 -11.37 2.48
CA VAL A 150 2.08 -11.01 2.24
C VAL A 150 1.60 -10.04 3.33
N PRO A 151 1.03 -8.87 2.97
CA PRO A 151 0.48 -7.93 3.94
C PRO A 151 -0.83 -8.47 4.54
N LEU A 152 -0.92 -8.49 5.87
CA LEU A 152 -2.13 -8.84 6.60
C LEU A 152 -2.89 -7.61 7.09
N ALA A 153 -2.16 -6.56 7.49
CA ALA A 153 -2.74 -5.29 7.90
C ALA A 153 -1.77 -4.14 7.65
N LEU A 154 -2.29 -3.00 7.18
CA LEU A 154 -1.52 -1.80 6.88
C LEU A 154 -2.24 -0.56 7.40
N PHE A 155 -1.51 0.30 8.10
CA PHE A 155 -2.01 1.58 8.59
C PHE A 155 -0.97 2.66 8.33
N SER A 156 -1.43 3.85 8.03
CA SER A 156 -0.67 5.09 8.12
C SER A 156 -1.45 6.03 9.04
N VAL A 157 -0.74 6.61 9.98
CA VAL A 157 -1.27 7.55 10.96
C VAL A 157 -0.60 8.90 10.72
N ASP A 158 -1.39 9.97 10.59
CA ASP A 158 -0.90 11.34 10.36
C ASP A 158 -0.26 11.90 11.63
N LEU A 159 0.82 11.25 12.05
CA LEU A 159 1.54 11.52 13.27
C LEU A 159 3.03 11.28 13.06
N GLY A 160 3.82 12.34 12.95
CA GLY A 160 5.27 12.27 12.75
C GLY A 160 6.06 13.15 13.70
N ALA A 161 7.34 12.84 13.84
CA ALA A 161 8.22 13.49 14.82
C ALA A 161 8.39 15.01 14.59
N ILE A 162 8.39 15.49 13.33
CA ILE A 162 8.49 16.92 13.01
C ILE A 162 7.18 17.62 13.38
N GLY A 163 6.03 17.10 12.90
CA GLY A 163 4.74 17.70 13.13
C GLY A 163 4.42 17.85 14.61
N LEU A 164 4.67 16.82 15.42
CA LEU A 164 4.48 16.89 16.88
C LEU A 164 5.44 17.87 17.56
N THR A 165 6.71 17.89 17.16
CA THR A 165 7.69 18.83 17.70
C THR A 165 7.23 20.27 17.45
N GLU A 166 6.87 20.62 16.21
CA GLU A 166 6.42 21.96 15.85
C GLU A 166 5.10 22.36 16.54
N LYS A 167 4.21 21.40 16.77
CA LYS A 167 2.92 21.65 17.38
C LYS A 167 3.02 21.88 18.89
N PHE A 168 3.76 21.02 19.61
CA PHE A 168 3.70 20.96 21.06
C PHE A 168 4.91 21.52 21.79
N LEU A 169 6.13 21.34 21.28
CA LEU A 169 7.36 21.73 21.98
C LEU A 169 7.71 23.19 21.71
N LYS A 170 7.42 24.07 22.70
CA LYS A 170 7.69 25.49 22.63
C LYS A 170 8.79 25.93 23.58
N SER A 171 9.10 25.10 24.58
CA SER A 171 10.19 25.34 25.56
C SER A 171 11.28 24.28 25.43
N ASP A 172 12.50 24.61 25.85
CA ASP A 172 13.65 23.72 25.85
C ASP A 172 14.42 23.82 27.18
N PRO A 173 14.39 22.81 28.03
CA PRO A 173 13.65 21.54 27.88
C PRO A 173 12.12 21.74 27.94
N PRO A 174 11.33 20.78 27.38
CA PRO A 174 9.88 20.91 27.31
C PRO A 174 9.23 20.85 28.69
N LYS A 175 8.15 21.61 28.85
CA LYS A 175 7.35 21.62 30.08
C LYS A 175 6.47 20.37 30.17
N ALA A 176 6.13 20.00 31.43
CA ALA A 176 5.26 18.85 31.69
C ALA A 176 3.91 18.89 30.94
N LYS A 177 3.31 20.10 30.82
CA LYS A 177 2.06 20.30 30.07
C LYS A 177 2.23 20.01 28.58
N GLU A 178 3.31 20.47 27.94
CA GLU A 178 3.60 20.23 26.52
C GLU A 178 3.75 18.73 26.22
N LEU A 179 4.42 18.00 27.11
CA LEU A 179 4.55 16.54 27.02
C LEU A 179 3.22 15.83 27.29
N GLY A 180 2.40 16.33 28.18
CA GLY A 180 1.05 15.79 28.48
C GLY A 180 0.14 15.91 27.27
N ASP A 181 0.03 17.11 26.69
CA ASP A 181 -0.79 17.38 25.52
C ASP A 181 -0.35 16.53 24.31
N MET A 182 0.97 16.38 24.11
CA MET A 182 1.53 15.51 23.07
C MET A 182 1.16 14.05 23.27
N ARG A 183 1.27 13.52 24.52
CA ARG A 183 0.90 12.13 24.83
C ARG A 183 -0.58 11.86 24.55
N HIS A 184 -1.46 12.77 24.88
CA HIS A 184 -2.88 12.65 24.57
C HIS A 184 -3.12 12.51 23.07
N GLN A 185 -2.46 13.34 22.24
CA GLN A 185 -2.60 13.23 20.80
C GLN A 185 -2.03 11.91 20.26
N VAL A 186 -0.87 11.47 20.76
CA VAL A 186 -0.28 10.19 20.39
C VAL A 186 -1.23 9.04 20.74
N GLN A 187 -1.79 9.01 21.94
CA GLN A 187 -2.70 7.95 22.37
C GLN A 187 -3.94 7.89 21.46
N ALA A 188 -4.59 9.02 21.20
CA ALA A 188 -5.76 9.10 20.33
C ALA A 188 -5.47 8.58 18.90
N ALA A 189 -4.29 8.91 18.36
CA ALA A 189 -3.89 8.50 17.02
C ALA A 189 -3.73 6.98 16.86
N PHE A 190 -3.33 6.27 17.91
CA PHE A 190 -3.17 4.81 17.88
C PHE A 190 -4.41 4.02 18.30
N GLU A 191 -5.52 4.65 18.70
CA GLU A 191 -6.76 3.96 19.11
C GLU A 191 -7.32 3.05 18.01
N ARG A 192 -7.36 3.53 16.77
CA ARG A 192 -7.89 2.77 15.64
C ARG A 192 -6.99 1.57 15.30
N PRO A 193 -5.68 1.72 15.03
CA PRO A 193 -4.80 0.57 14.80
C PRO A 193 -4.83 -0.45 15.95
N ALA A 194 -4.80 -0.01 17.21
CA ALA A 194 -4.83 -0.89 18.37
C ALA A 194 -6.14 -1.69 18.45
N ARG A 195 -7.28 -1.07 18.12
CA ARG A 195 -8.57 -1.76 18.08
C ARG A 195 -8.65 -2.80 16.97
N GLU A 196 -8.21 -2.43 15.75
CA GLU A 196 -8.26 -3.33 14.58
C GLU A 196 -7.26 -4.49 14.71
N LEU A 197 -6.12 -4.27 15.37
CA LEU A 197 -5.08 -5.30 15.62
C LEU A 197 -5.26 -6.05 16.95
N ARG A 198 -6.37 -5.85 17.66
CA ARG A 198 -6.56 -6.41 19.02
C ARG A 198 -6.45 -7.93 19.08
N SER A 199 -6.94 -8.62 18.06
CA SER A 199 -6.90 -10.08 17.93
C SER A 199 -5.73 -10.61 17.09
N ALA A 200 -4.93 -9.72 16.48
CA ALA A 200 -3.78 -10.12 15.71
C ALA A 200 -2.62 -10.55 16.61
N THR A 201 -1.88 -11.57 16.16
CA THR A 201 -0.69 -12.07 16.85
C THR A 201 0.51 -11.98 15.90
N TRP A 202 1.64 -11.63 16.45
CA TRP A 202 2.94 -11.62 15.76
C TRP A 202 4.01 -12.24 16.65
N GLN A 203 4.98 -12.88 16.01
CA GLN A 203 6.12 -13.50 16.67
C GLN A 203 7.31 -12.54 16.77
N GLN A 204 7.33 -11.52 15.91
CA GLN A 204 8.39 -10.53 15.85
C GLN A 204 7.83 -9.13 15.68
N ALA A 205 8.50 -8.14 16.28
CA ALA A 205 8.23 -6.74 16.04
C ALA A 205 9.52 -6.04 15.60
N THR A 206 9.45 -5.30 14.50
CA THR A 206 10.58 -4.54 13.94
C THR A 206 10.26 -3.06 13.90
N GLY A 207 11.31 -2.25 13.88
CA GLY A 207 11.18 -0.81 13.75
C GLY A 207 12.17 -0.24 12.74
N THR A 208 11.64 0.53 11.83
CA THR A 208 12.38 1.15 10.73
C THR A 208 12.47 2.66 10.90
N SER A 209 13.08 3.32 9.95
CA SER A 209 13.30 4.76 9.86
C SER A 209 14.38 5.35 10.78
N GLY A 210 14.71 6.58 10.48
CA GLY A 210 15.78 7.25 11.19
C GLY A 210 15.43 7.64 12.63
N THR A 211 14.17 7.67 13.04
CA THR A 211 13.76 7.93 14.42
C THR A 211 14.05 6.72 15.29
N ILE A 212 13.57 5.54 14.89
CA ILE A 212 13.76 4.29 15.65
C ILE A 212 15.22 3.87 15.65
N LEU A 213 15.90 3.97 14.50
CA LEU A 213 17.35 3.68 14.41
C LEU A 213 18.18 4.60 15.32
N ALA A 214 17.81 5.88 15.46
CA ALA A 214 18.48 6.80 16.37
C ALA A 214 18.29 6.41 17.85
N PHE A 215 17.09 5.93 18.23
CA PHE A 215 16.85 5.37 19.56
C PHE A 215 17.69 4.12 19.80
N GLY A 216 17.73 3.18 18.84
CA GLY A 216 18.57 1.99 18.92
C GLY A 216 20.05 2.32 19.11
N ALA A 217 20.58 3.26 18.30
CA ALA A 217 21.97 3.69 18.39
C ALA A 217 22.29 4.39 19.72
N ALA A 218 21.41 5.28 20.20
CA ALA A 218 21.62 6.01 21.45
C ALA A 218 21.55 5.09 22.69
N LEU A 219 20.61 4.16 22.72
CA LEU A 219 20.48 3.18 23.79
C LEU A 219 21.66 2.21 23.80
N ARG A 220 22.14 1.75 22.64
CA ARG A 220 23.33 0.91 22.51
C ARG A 220 24.56 1.64 23.03
N SER A 221 24.82 2.87 22.57
CA SER A 221 25.95 3.68 23.03
C SER A 221 25.99 3.87 24.55
N ARG A 222 24.82 4.04 25.18
CA ARG A 222 24.71 4.15 26.64
C ARG A 222 25.03 2.84 27.34
N LEU A 223 24.50 1.72 26.83
CA LEU A 223 24.77 0.39 27.38
C LEU A 223 26.27 0.02 27.27
N GLU A 224 26.88 0.29 26.12
CA GLU A 224 28.33 0.06 25.91
C GLU A 224 29.17 0.88 26.89
N SER A 225 28.81 2.15 27.11
CA SER A 225 29.48 2.99 28.11
C SER A 225 29.35 2.43 29.54
N ASP A 226 28.17 1.89 29.89
CA ASP A 226 27.92 1.27 31.19
C ASP A 226 28.64 -0.07 31.34
N LEU A 227 28.72 -0.88 30.25
CA LEU A 227 29.49 -2.15 30.22
C LEU A 227 31.01 -1.92 30.30
N GLN A 228 31.54 -0.91 29.57
CA GLN A 228 32.95 -0.52 29.67
C GLN A 228 33.33 -0.10 31.08
N ARG A 229 32.46 0.66 31.77
CA ARG A 229 32.68 1.01 33.19
C ARG A 229 32.69 -0.23 34.11
N LYS A 230 31.99 -1.31 33.71
CA LYS A 230 31.90 -2.58 34.46
C LYS A 230 32.90 -3.65 33.98
N HIS A 231 33.76 -3.36 33.00
CA HIS A 231 34.72 -4.30 32.40
C HIS A 231 34.07 -5.58 31.84
N GLN A 232 32.88 -5.48 31.26
CA GLN A 232 32.17 -6.59 30.65
C GLN A 232 32.27 -6.56 29.11
N PRO A 233 32.32 -7.72 28.41
CA PRO A 233 32.42 -7.76 26.95
C PRO A 233 31.15 -7.22 26.26
N ALA A 234 31.34 -6.57 25.10
CA ALA A 234 30.27 -6.05 24.29
C ALA A 234 29.41 -7.19 23.72
N GLN A 235 28.08 -6.98 23.65
CA GLN A 235 27.12 -7.93 23.09
C GLN A 235 26.87 -7.69 21.60
N PRO A 236 26.28 -8.69 20.84
CA PRO A 236 26.23 -8.70 19.38
C PRO A 236 25.32 -7.65 18.74
N SER A 237 25.36 -7.59 17.40
CA SER A 237 24.91 -6.52 16.50
C SER A 237 23.41 -6.24 16.44
N GLU A 238 22.55 -7.14 16.87
CA GLU A 238 21.10 -6.95 16.89
C GLU A 238 20.66 -6.36 18.23
N PHE A 239 20.04 -5.17 18.18
CA PHE A 239 19.64 -4.46 19.40
C PHE A 239 18.13 -4.32 19.48
N ASP A 240 17.55 -4.98 20.49
CA ASP A 240 16.16 -4.85 20.87
C ASP A 240 15.93 -3.60 21.74
N ILE A 241 15.10 -2.70 21.27
CA ILE A 241 14.59 -1.59 22.07
C ILE A 241 13.50 -2.13 23.00
N SER A 242 13.81 -2.45 24.25
CA SER A 242 12.79 -2.81 25.21
C SER A 242 11.99 -1.59 25.66
N LEU A 243 10.67 -1.76 25.88
CA LEU A 243 9.80 -0.69 26.36
C LEU A 243 10.31 -0.08 27.67
N GLY A 244 10.80 -0.91 28.60
CA GLY A 244 11.35 -0.42 29.87
C GLY A 244 12.59 0.46 29.72
N LEU A 245 13.50 0.16 28.79
CA LEU A 245 14.65 1.01 28.46
C LEU A 245 14.19 2.31 27.80
N LEU A 246 13.28 2.23 26.84
CA LEU A 246 12.74 3.39 26.15
C LEU A 246 12.09 4.38 27.11
N LEU A 247 11.28 3.90 28.07
CA LEU A 247 10.62 4.76 29.06
C LEU A 247 11.61 5.55 29.89
N ARG A 248 12.64 4.88 30.43
CA ARG A 248 13.70 5.56 31.20
C ARG A 248 14.48 6.56 30.36
N PHE A 249 14.74 6.21 29.09
CA PHE A 249 15.47 7.08 28.19
C PHE A 249 14.66 8.32 27.80
N ASN A 250 13.35 8.17 27.53
CA ASN A 250 12.45 9.29 27.22
C ASN A 250 12.37 10.30 28.37
N VAL A 251 12.31 9.83 29.62
CA VAL A 251 12.33 10.71 30.79
C VAL A 251 13.64 11.51 30.85
N GLY A 252 14.78 10.84 30.64
CA GLY A 252 16.07 11.50 30.60
C GLY A 252 16.20 12.51 29.46
N LEU A 253 15.75 12.16 28.24
CA LEU A 253 15.78 13.06 27.10
C LEU A 253 14.94 14.33 27.31
N ALA A 254 13.76 14.18 27.93
CA ALA A 254 12.85 15.28 28.19
C ALA A 254 13.39 16.29 29.22
N SER A 255 14.30 15.89 30.09
CA SER A 255 14.94 16.78 31.08
C SER A 255 16.14 17.55 30.52
N LEU A 256 16.67 17.17 29.37
CA LEU A 256 17.86 17.78 28.77
C LEU A 256 17.48 18.87 27.76
N PRO A 257 18.19 20.02 27.75
CA PRO A 257 18.08 20.98 26.65
C PRO A 257 18.67 20.40 25.36
N VAL A 258 18.26 20.93 24.20
CA VAL A 258 18.71 20.44 22.88
C VAL A 258 20.24 20.42 22.73
N ALA A 259 20.91 21.41 23.32
CA ALA A 259 22.38 21.49 23.29
C ALA A 259 23.07 20.27 23.95
N GLU A 260 22.48 19.74 25.01
CA GLU A 260 22.98 18.54 25.69
C GLU A 260 22.55 17.26 24.95
N ARG A 261 21.31 17.22 24.41
CA ARG A 261 20.87 16.10 23.58
C ARG A 261 21.75 15.91 22.34
N LYS A 262 22.28 16.99 21.74
CA LYS A 262 23.26 16.91 20.63
C LYS A 262 24.60 16.23 20.98
N ARG A 263 24.91 16.11 22.26
CA ARG A 263 26.13 15.46 22.73
C ARG A 263 25.97 13.98 23.07
N LEU A 264 24.72 13.48 23.04
CA LEU A 264 24.45 12.07 23.32
C LEU A 264 24.97 11.20 22.18
N GLY A 265 25.71 10.16 22.52
CA GLY A 265 26.20 9.17 21.56
C GLY A 265 25.03 8.52 20.79
N GLY A 266 25.22 8.28 19.50
CA GLY A 266 24.19 7.69 18.63
C GLY A 266 23.13 8.68 18.09
N LEU A 267 23.10 9.95 18.54
CA LEU A 267 22.19 10.97 18.04
C LEU A 267 22.91 11.98 17.14
N SER A 268 22.41 12.19 15.93
CA SER A 268 22.86 13.32 15.11
C SER A 268 22.27 14.64 15.60
N ALA A 269 22.94 15.76 15.33
CA ALA A 269 22.50 17.09 15.73
C ALA A 269 21.06 17.39 15.23
N GLN A 270 20.74 16.98 13.99
CA GLN A 270 19.42 17.18 13.39
C GLN A 270 18.32 16.33 14.04
N ARG A 271 18.69 15.13 14.52
CA ARG A 271 17.75 14.24 15.22
C ARG A 271 17.44 14.71 16.64
N SER A 272 18.41 15.34 17.31
CA SER A 272 18.26 15.85 18.67
C SER A 272 17.13 16.87 18.83
N GLU A 273 16.75 17.54 17.74
CA GLU A 273 15.67 18.54 17.72
C GLU A 273 14.28 17.88 17.81
N ILE A 274 14.09 16.69 17.20
CA ILE A 274 12.79 16.02 17.06
C ILE A 274 12.70 14.72 17.86
N ILE A 275 13.78 14.33 18.55
CA ILE A 275 13.86 13.00 19.19
C ILE A 275 12.85 12.84 20.34
N ILE A 276 12.51 13.89 21.06
CA ILE A 276 11.51 13.82 22.14
C ILE A 276 10.16 13.41 21.58
N ALA A 277 9.69 14.07 20.51
CA ALA A 277 8.44 13.73 19.86
C ALA A 277 8.49 12.31 19.27
N GLY A 278 9.60 11.95 18.63
CA GLY A 278 9.81 10.58 18.14
C GLY A 278 9.73 9.53 19.24
N GLY A 279 10.29 9.82 20.41
CA GLY A 279 10.23 8.94 21.59
C GLY A 279 8.82 8.80 22.17
N GLN A 280 8.03 9.89 22.19
CA GLN A 280 6.64 9.82 22.63
C GLN A 280 5.77 9.01 21.64
N ILE A 281 6.02 9.13 20.32
CA ILE A 281 5.34 8.31 19.31
C ILE A 281 5.70 6.83 19.50
N LEU A 282 6.99 6.50 19.63
CA LEU A 282 7.46 5.13 19.78
C LEU A 282 6.90 4.49 21.07
N GLU A 283 6.95 5.21 22.19
CA GLU A 283 6.36 4.76 23.44
C GLU A 283 4.86 4.51 23.31
N GLY A 284 4.12 5.46 22.73
CA GLY A 284 2.68 5.35 22.54
C GLY A 284 2.29 4.19 21.65
N ALA A 285 3.01 3.99 20.53
CA ALA A 285 2.81 2.87 19.62
C ALA A 285 3.08 1.52 20.31
N MET A 286 4.22 1.40 21.01
CA MET A 286 4.56 0.16 21.72
C MET A 286 3.53 -0.20 22.80
N ARG A 287 3.04 0.79 23.56
CA ARG A 287 1.97 0.58 24.55
C ARG A 287 0.66 0.17 23.89
N ALA A 288 0.22 0.89 22.86
CA ALA A 288 -1.04 0.66 22.17
C ALA A 288 -1.08 -0.74 21.51
N LEU A 289 0.02 -1.15 20.90
CA LEU A 289 0.19 -2.43 20.21
C LEU A 289 0.73 -3.55 21.12
N ARG A 290 0.89 -3.30 22.43
CA ARG A 290 1.37 -4.26 23.44
C ARG A 290 2.72 -4.89 23.12
N LEU A 291 3.66 -4.06 22.61
CA LEU A 291 5.02 -4.49 22.30
C LEU A 291 5.91 -4.34 23.53
N ASN A 292 6.56 -5.41 23.93
CA ASN A 292 7.56 -5.40 25.02
C ASN A 292 8.95 -5.02 24.51
N SER A 293 9.25 -5.39 23.27
CA SER A 293 10.50 -5.04 22.59
C SER A 293 10.28 -4.85 21.09
N LEU A 294 11.26 -4.23 20.43
CA LEU A 294 11.27 -3.91 19.01
C LEU A 294 12.69 -4.02 18.46
N LEU A 295 12.89 -4.88 17.46
CA LEU A 295 14.16 -5.05 16.77
C LEU A 295 14.37 -3.91 15.77
N THR A 296 15.54 -3.26 15.79
CA THR A 296 15.85 -2.22 14.79
C THR A 296 16.14 -2.84 13.42
N CYS A 297 15.55 -2.30 12.37
CA CYS A 297 15.73 -2.74 10.99
C CYS A 297 16.19 -1.57 10.10
N GLU A 298 17.28 -1.76 9.37
CA GLU A 298 17.83 -0.71 8.48
C GLU A 298 17.10 -0.59 7.14
N TRP A 299 16.45 -1.67 6.70
CA TRP A 299 15.67 -1.67 5.46
C TRP A 299 14.34 -0.97 5.70
N ALA A 300 13.98 -0.08 4.78
CA ALA A 300 12.77 0.71 4.85
C ALA A 300 12.21 0.96 3.44
N LEU A 301 11.63 2.15 3.19
CA LEU A 301 10.92 2.48 1.94
C LEU A 301 11.77 2.23 0.67
N ARG A 302 13.03 2.65 0.64
CA ARG A 302 13.89 2.53 -0.56
C ARG A 302 14.13 1.08 -0.96
N GLU A 303 14.44 0.25 0.01
CA GLU A 303 14.65 -1.18 -0.19
C GLU A 303 13.32 -1.85 -0.60
N GLY A 304 12.19 -1.44 -0.01
CA GLY A 304 10.86 -1.90 -0.42
C GLY A 304 10.51 -1.55 -1.86
N VAL A 305 10.80 -0.32 -2.29
CA VAL A 305 10.63 0.13 -3.69
C VAL A 305 11.48 -0.71 -4.65
N ILE A 306 12.73 -1.01 -4.29
CA ILE A 306 13.61 -1.88 -5.11
C ILE A 306 13.04 -3.29 -5.21
N ILE A 307 12.66 -3.91 -4.08
CA ILE A 307 12.08 -5.27 -4.05
C ILE A 307 10.81 -5.34 -4.89
N ASP A 308 9.94 -4.37 -4.74
CA ASP A 308 8.67 -4.29 -5.47
C ASP A 308 8.93 -4.21 -6.98
N ARG A 309 9.84 -3.33 -7.41
CA ARG A 309 10.22 -3.18 -8.82
C ARG A 309 10.85 -4.46 -9.40
N LEU A 310 11.70 -5.14 -8.65
CA LEU A 310 12.31 -6.39 -9.10
C LEU A 310 11.24 -7.48 -9.27
N ARG A 311 10.27 -7.58 -8.34
CA ARG A 311 9.13 -8.51 -8.48
C ARG A 311 8.28 -8.22 -9.71
N GLU A 312 8.08 -6.93 -10.03
CA GLU A 312 7.41 -6.53 -11.27
C GLU A 312 8.15 -7.03 -12.51
N LEU A 313 9.46 -6.77 -12.58
CA LEU A 313 10.30 -7.20 -13.69
C LEU A 313 10.36 -8.72 -13.84
N GLU A 314 10.41 -9.45 -12.73
CA GLU A 314 10.32 -10.92 -12.73
C GLU A 314 8.96 -11.42 -13.24
N ALA A 315 7.87 -10.72 -12.88
CA ALA A 315 6.54 -11.03 -13.39
C ALA A 315 6.40 -10.69 -14.88
N GLU A 316 6.99 -9.58 -15.34
CA GLU A 316 7.04 -9.16 -16.74
C GLU A 316 7.87 -10.13 -17.61
N SER A 317 8.94 -10.71 -17.06
CA SER A 317 9.82 -11.66 -17.76
C SER A 317 9.23 -13.06 -17.93
N ARG A 318 8.15 -13.39 -17.21
CA ARG A 318 7.41 -14.65 -17.44
C ARG A 318 6.76 -14.61 -18.81
N PRO A 319 6.82 -15.72 -19.60
CA PRO A 319 6.25 -15.74 -20.94
C PRO A 319 4.79 -15.27 -20.90
N PRO A 320 4.37 -14.35 -21.79
CA PRO A 320 2.99 -13.90 -21.84
C PRO A 320 2.09 -15.11 -22.09
N VAL A 321 1.00 -15.22 -21.33
CA VAL A 321 -0.07 -16.17 -21.64
C VAL A 321 -0.59 -15.78 -23.02
N SER A 322 -0.26 -16.59 -24.04
CA SER A 322 -0.43 -16.29 -25.48
C SER A 322 -1.90 -16.21 -25.96
N HIS A 323 -2.87 -16.23 -25.04
CA HIS A 323 -4.29 -16.36 -25.37
C HIS A 323 -5.01 -15.02 -25.63
N PHE A 324 -4.36 -13.87 -25.39
CA PHE A 324 -5.02 -12.57 -25.62
C PHE A 324 -4.47 -11.88 -26.88
N ALA A 325 -5.25 -11.92 -27.94
CA ALA A 325 -4.94 -11.21 -29.20
C ALA A 325 -4.97 -9.67 -29.02
N ASP A 326 -5.78 -9.16 -28.08
CA ASP A 326 -5.95 -7.74 -27.83
C ASP A 326 -4.82 -7.14 -26.96
N PRO A 327 -4.07 -6.12 -27.49
CA PRO A 327 -3.03 -5.43 -26.72
C PRO A 327 -3.53 -4.77 -25.43
N LYS A 328 -4.80 -4.25 -25.42
CA LYS A 328 -5.42 -3.68 -24.22
C LYS A 328 -5.51 -4.71 -23.10
N MET A 329 -6.02 -5.91 -23.41
CA MET A 329 -6.19 -6.98 -22.43
C MET A 329 -4.85 -7.55 -21.98
N ARG A 330 -3.82 -7.57 -22.84
CA ARG A 330 -2.45 -7.95 -22.41
C ARG A 330 -1.92 -6.99 -21.33
N SER A 331 -2.16 -5.67 -21.45
CA SER A 331 -1.75 -4.71 -20.44
C SER A 331 -2.50 -4.89 -19.12
N VAL A 332 -3.79 -5.23 -19.17
CA VAL A 332 -4.61 -5.56 -17.99
C VAL A 332 -4.05 -6.77 -17.26
N HIS A 333 -3.75 -7.84 -17.98
CA HIS A 333 -3.15 -9.04 -17.39
C HIS A 333 -1.74 -8.79 -16.83
N ALA A 334 -0.94 -7.93 -17.47
CA ALA A 334 0.36 -7.54 -16.96
C ALA A 334 0.23 -6.83 -15.60
N VAL A 335 -0.71 -5.89 -15.48
CA VAL A 335 -1.02 -5.20 -14.21
C VAL A 335 -1.57 -6.19 -13.17
N GLY A 336 -2.48 -7.09 -13.56
CA GLY A 336 -3.00 -8.15 -12.67
C GLY A 336 -1.89 -9.01 -12.09
N ARG A 337 -0.97 -9.49 -12.93
CA ARG A 337 0.19 -10.30 -12.49
C ARG A 337 1.16 -9.50 -11.62
N ARG A 338 1.43 -8.23 -11.97
CA ARG A 338 2.26 -7.33 -11.16
C ARG A 338 1.78 -7.26 -9.71
N PHE A 339 0.47 -7.21 -9.49
CA PHE A 339 -0.13 -7.13 -8.17
C PHE A 339 -0.63 -8.46 -7.62
N GLY A 340 -0.20 -9.58 -8.21
CA GLY A 340 -0.46 -10.91 -7.68
C GLY A 340 -1.96 -11.28 -7.66
N TYR A 341 -2.73 -10.90 -8.70
CA TYR A 341 -4.14 -11.27 -8.79
C TYR A 341 -4.32 -12.81 -8.83
N GLU A 342 -5.44 -13.27 -8.32
CA GLU A 342 -5.81 -14.67 -8.41
C GLU A 342 -6.40 -14.94 -9.82
N GLU A 343 -5.53 -15.39 -10.75
CA GLU A 343 -5.86 -15.47 -12.18
C GLU A 343 -7.09 -16.33 -12.46
N ALA A 344 -7.21 -17.49 -11.81
CA ALA A 344 -8.34 -18.40 -12.02
C ALA A 344 -9.67 -17.76 -11.63
N HIS A 345 -9.72 -17.13 -10.45
CA HIS A 345 -10.90 -16.40 -9.98
C HIS A 345 -11.22 -15.21 -10.88
N SER A 346 -10.23 -14.36 -11.17
CA SER A 346 -10.43 -13.16 -11.99
C SER A 346 -10.93 -13.49 -13.41
N LEU A 347 -10.41 -14.55 -14.03
CA LEU A 347 -10.88 -15.05 -15.34
C LEU A 347 -12.31 -15.58 -15.25
N GLN A 348 -12.65 -16.32 -14.20
CA GLN A 348 -14.00 -16.83 -14.00
C GLN A 348 -14.99 -15.68 -13.80
N VAL A 349 -14.68 -14.70 -12.96
CA VAL A 349 -15.52 -13.52 -12.75
C VAL A 349 -15.68 -12.72 -14.04
N ALA A 350 -14.61 -12.53 -14.82
CA ALA A 350 -14.69 -11.85 -16.11
C ALA A 350 -15.62 -12.60 -17.08
N ARG A 351 -15.48 -13.93 -17.19
CA ARG A 351 -16.34 -14.78 -18.03
C ARG A 351 -17.82 -14.68 -17.65
N LEU A 352 -18.13 -14.73 -16.36
CA LEU A 352 -19.50 -14.62 -15.87
C LEU A 352 -20.07 -13.20 -16.10
N ALA A 353 -19.28 -12.17 -15.83
CA ALA A 353 -19.65 -10.77 -16.06
C ALA A 353 -19.93 -10.50 -17.55
N GLU A 354 -19.08 -11.01 -18.45
CA GLU A 354 -19.26 -10.88 -19.90
C GLU A 354 -20.52 -11.59 -20.39
N LYS A 355 -20.84 -12.78 -19.91
CA LYS A 355 -22.09 -13.48 -20.27
C LYS A 355 -23.33 -12.71 -19.82
N ILE A 356 -23.34 -12.16 -18.61
CA ILE A 356 -24.45 -11.31 -18.14
C ILE A 356 -24.56 -10.05 -19.00
N PHE A 357 -23.42 -9.40 -19.27
CA PHE A 357 -23.36 -8.22 -20.11
C PHE A 357 -23.92 -8.48 -21.53
N ASP A 358 -23.46 -9.53 -22.18
CA ASP A 358 -23.83 -9.88 -23.55
C ASP A 358 -25.32 -10.16 -23.68
N SER A 359 -25.96 -10.69 -22.63
CA SER A 359 -27.40 -10.91 -22.59
C SER A 359 -28.22 -9.62 -22.37
N LEU A 360 -27.69 -8.68 -21.60
CA LEU A 360 -28.33 -7.37 -21.33
C LEU A 360 -28.13 -6.37 -22.48
N ALA A 361 -27.03 -6.49 -23.23
CA ALA A 361 -26.60 -5.48 -24.18
C ALA A 361 -27.68 -5.10 -25.24
N PRO A 362 -28.47 -6.05 -25.79
CA PRO A 362 -29.49 -5.71 -26.79
C PRO A 362 -30.63 -4.85 -26.24
N SER A 363 -31.08 -5.10 -24.99
CA SER A 363 -32.21 -4.39 -24.38
C SER A 363 -31.79 -3.09 -23.69
N GLU A 364 -30.51 -3.02 -23.24
CA GLU A 364 -29.98 -1.96 -22.42
C GLU A 364 -29.05 -0.99 -23.17
N GLU A 365 -28.93 -1.15 -24.48
CA GLU A 365 -28.09 -0.33 -25.36
C GLU A 365 -26.61 -0.27 -24.89
N LEU A 366 -26.09 -1.36 -24.29
CA LEU A 366 -24.72 -1.43 -23.83
C LEU A 366 -23.75 -1.60 -25.00
N THR A 367 -22.68 -0.87 -24.99
CA THR A 367 -21.71 -0.80 -26.08
C THR A 367 -20.56 -1.81 -25.94
N ARG A 368 -19.94 -2.22 -27.06
CA ARG A 368 -18.73 -3.03 -27.06
C ARG A 368 -17.59 -2.39 -26.26
N HIS A 369 -17.52 -1.06 -26.23
CA HIS A 369 -16.54 -0.32 -25.43
C HIS A 369 -16.76 -0.56 -23.93
N GLN A 370 -18.00 -0.45 -23.43
CA GLN A 370 -18.35 -0.75 -22.05
C GLN A 370 -18.05 -2.21 -21.67
N ARG A 371 -18.22 -3.17 -22.59
CA ARG A 371 -17.82 -4.55 -22.39
C ARG A 371 -16.33 -4.68 -22.11
N THR A 372 -15.48 -3.95 -22.87
CA THR A 372 -14.03 -3.96 -22.65
C THR A 372 -13.64 -3.38 -21.29
N LEU A 373 -14.31 -2.29 -20.87
CA LEU A 373 -14.09 -1.69 -19.54
C LEU A 373 -14.49 -2.65 -18.41
N LEU A 374 -15.61 -3.37 -18.58
CA LEU A 374 -16.08 -4.37 -17.62
C LEU A 374 -15.09 -5.54 -17.50
N SER A 375 -14.62 -6.09 -18.63
CA SER A 375 -13.64 -7.19 -18.64
C SER A 375 -12.36 -6.78 -17.95
N ALA A 376 -11.84 -5.57 -18.23
CA ALA A 376 -10.65 -5.04 -17.57
C ALA A 376 -10.87 -4.87 -16.05
N ALA A 377 -12.01 -4.33 -15.64
CA ALA A 377 -12.34 -4.18 -14.23
C ALA A 377 -12.52 -5.53 -13.52
N ALA A 378 -13.12 -6.52 -14.18
CA ALA A 378 -13.31 -7.86 -13.64
C ALA A 378 -11.98 -8.60 -13.43
N LEU A 379 -11.01 -8.41 -14.33
CA LEU A 379 -9.66 -8.98 -14.13
C LEU A 379 -8.88 -8.32 -13.01
N LEU A 380 -9.15 -7.04 -12.71
CA LEU A 380 -8.38 -6.25 -11.75
C LEU A 380 -9.11 -5.98 -10.43
N HIS A 381 -10.35 -6.47 -10.24
CA HIS A 381 -11.19 -6.06 -9.10
C HIS A 381 -10.55 -6.38 -7.75
N ASP A 382 -9.80 -7.46 -7.66
CA ASP A 382 -9.21 -7.99 -6.44
C ASP A 382 -7.71 -7.71 -6.28
N ILE A 383 -7.05 -6.97 -7.22
CA ILE A 383 -5.62 -6.62 -7.09
C ILE A 383 -5.32 -5.82 -5.82
N GLY A 384 -6.32 -5.24 -5.20
CA GLY A 384 -6.18 -4.53 -3.93
C GLY A 384 -5.80 -5.43 -2.75
N TYR A 385 -5.94 -6.76 -2.85
CA TYR A 385 -5.38 -7.71 -1.88
C TYR A 385 -3.86 -7.62 -1.79
N HIS A 386 -3.20 -7.18 -2.85
CA HIS A 386 -1.77 -6.88 -2.84
C HIS A 386 -1.39 -5.88 -1.74
N ILE A 387 -2.26 -4.93 -1.43
CA ILE A 387 -2.05 -3.95 -0.36
C ILE A 387 -2.59 -4.47 0.97
N ALA A 388 -3.88 -4.86 1.04
CA ALA A 388 -4.47 -5.40 2.26
C ALA A 388 -5.82 -6.09 1.99
N HIS A 389 -6.17 -7.10 2.81
CA HIS A 389 -7.48 -7.75 2.78
C HIS A 389 -8.62 -6.80 3.18
N GLY A 390 -8.38 -5.93 4.18
CA GLY A 390 -9.34 -4.92 4.59
C GLY A 390 -9.48 -3.80 3.56
N SER A 391 -10.71 -3.54 3.07
CA SER A 391 -10.98 -2.50 2.07
C SER A 391 -10.24 -2.67 0.73
N HIS A 392 -9.86 -3.91 0.33
CA HIS A 392 -9.16 -4.20 -0.92
C HIS A 392 -9.80 -3.53 -2.15
N HIS A 393 -11.12 -3.41 -2.22
CA HIS A 393 -11.83 -2.70 -3.28
C HIS A 393 -11.42 -1.21 -3.41
N LYS A 394 -11.05 -0.54 -2.31
CA LYS A 394 -10.51 0.82 -2.33
C LYS A 394 -9.05 0.84 -2.76
N HIS A 395 -8.31 -0.19 -2.39
CA HIS A 395 -6.93 -0.37 -2.82
C HIS A 395 -6.85 -0.71 -4.30
N ALA A 396 -7.78 -1.54 -4.83
CA ALA A 396 -7.91 -1.79 -6.26
C ALA A 396 -8.16 -0.51 -7.06
N LEU A 397 -9.05 0.38 -6.59
CA LEU A 397 -9.26 1.71 -7.20
C LEU A 397 -7.93 2.48 -7.32
N TYR A 398 -7.16 2.54 -6.21
CA TYR A 398 -5.88 3.25 -6.19
C TYR A 398 -4.87 2.63 -7.15
N LEU A 399 -4.69 1.32 -7.11
CA LEU A 399 -3.72 0.62 -7.95
C LEU A 399 -4.06 0.75 -9.44
N ILE A 400 -5.31 0.55 -9.84
CA ILE A 400 -5.75 0.67 -11.24
C ILE A 400 -5.55 2.10 -11.75
N LYS A 401 -5.95 3.09 -10.96
CA LYS A 401 -5.85 4.51 -11.33
C LYS A 401 -4.40 4.95 -11.56
N ASN A 402 -3.46 4.41 -10.78
CA ASN A 402 -2.04 4.76 -10.84
C ASN A 402 -1.18 3.78 -11.66
N SER A 403 -1.80 2.77 -12.30
CA SER A 403 -1.09 1.83 -13.19
C SER A 403 -1.14 2.29 -14.64
N GLU A 404 -0.13 1.94 -15.42
CA GLU A 404 -0.14 2.09 -16.87
C GLU A 404 -0.95 0.95 -17.50
N LEU A 405 -2.16 1.26 -17.96
CA LEU A 405 -2.96 0.36 -18.79
C LEU A 405 -2.81 0.80 -20.25
N THR A 406 -1.88 0.18 -20.97
CA THR A 406 -1.59 0.51 -22.37
C THR A 406 -2.84 0.32 -23.23
N GLY A 407 -3.18 1.35 -24.00
CA GLY A 407 -4.35 1.37 -24.86
C GLY A 407 -5.63 1.89 -24.19
N PHE A 408 -5.61 2.20 -22.89
CA PHE A 408 -6.70 2.88 -22.19
C PHE A 408 -6.35 4.34 -21.90
N ALA A 409 -7.25 5.26 -22.22
CA ALA A 409 -7.13 6.67 -21.87
C ALA A 409 -7.26 6.87 -20.35
N GLU A 410 -6.82 8.02 -19.83
CA GLU A 410 -6.93 8.34 -18.40
C GLU A 410 -8.36 8.27 -17.87
N GLY A 411 -9.33 8.81 -18.63
CA GLY A 411 -10.75 8.71 -18.30
C GLY A 411 -11.26 7.26 -18.24
N GLU A 412 -10.85 6.42 -19.21
CA GLU A 412 -11.21 4.99 -19.23
C GLU A 412 -10.62 4.25 -18.01
N ARG A 413 -9.36 4.55 -17.62
CA ARG A 413 -8.75 3.99 -16.41
C ARG A 413 -9.52 4.40 -15.15
N ALA A 414 -9.96 5.65 -15.08
CA ALA A 414 -10.78 6.12 -13.96
C ALA A 414 -12.13 5.37 -13.88
N VAL A 415 -12.77 5.07 -15.03
CA VAL A 415 -14.00 4.27 -15.10
C VAL A 415 -13.71 2.83 -14.64
N ILE A 416 -12.69 2.15 -15.19
CA ILE A 416 -12.29 0.78 -14.81
C ILE A 416 -12.03 0.70 -13.30
N ALA A 417 -11.28 1.67 -12.74
CA ALA A 417 -10.96 1.73 -11.33
C ALA A 417 -12.21 1.87 -10.44
N ASN A 418 -13.19 2.68 -10.87
CA ASN A 418 -14.46 2.83 -10.15
C ASN A 418 -15.35 1.60 -10.27
N ILE A 419 -15.43 0.94 -11.45
CA ILE A 419 -16.16 -0.33 -11.61
C ILE A 419 -15.57 -1.37 -10.62
N ALA A 420 -14.24 -1.55 -10.61
CA ALA A 420 -13.55 -2.45 -9.70
C ALA A 420 -13.82 -2.09 -8.23
N ARG A 421 -13.83 -0.79 -7.87
CA ARG A 421 -14.15 -0.36 -6.51
C ARG A 421 -15.51 -0.83 -6.02
N TYR A 422 -16.53 -0.85 -6.91
CA TYR A 422 -17.90 -1.13 -6.51
C TYR A 422 -18.31 -2.60 -6.63
N HIS A 423 -17.38 -3.51 -6.93
CA HIS A 423 -17.66 -4.95 -6.85
C HIS A 423 -18.04 -5.37 -5.42
N ARG A 424 -17.64 -4.58 -4.41
CA ARG A 424 -17.93 -4.84 -3.00
C ARG A 424 -18.14 -3.54 -2.20
N GLY A 425 -18.74 -3.66 -1.01
CA GLY A 425 -18.95 -2.52 -0.11
C GLY A 425 -20.16 -1.68 -0.48
N SER A 426 -20.08 -0.36 -0.32
CA SER A 426 -21.18 0.57 -0.59
C SER A 426 -21.40 0.77 -2.08
N SER A 427 -22.65 1.03 -2.49
CA SER A 427 -23.01 1.47 -3.85
C SER A 427 -22.33 2.80 -4.22
N PRO A 428 -22.20 3.13 -5.52
CA PRO A 428 -21.73 4.44 -5.97
C PRO A 428 -22.54 5.58 -5.33
N LYS A 429 -21.85 6.64 -4.87
CA LYS A 429 -22.48 7.82 -4.26
C LYS A 429 -21.68 9.06 -4.62
N GLU A 430 -22.34 10.21 -4.81
CA GLU A 430 -21.69 11.48 -5.11
C GLU A 430 -20.68 11.96 -4.05
N ARG A 431 -20.84 11.53 -2.81
CA ARG A 431 -19.86 11.80 -1.74
C ARG A 431 -18.52 11.04 -1.89
N HIS A 432 -18.41 10.12 -2.85
CA HIS A 432 -17.17 9.42 -3.17
C HIS A 432 -16.37 10.25 -4.19
N PRO A 433 -15.23 10.83 -3.84
CA PRO A 433 -14.54 11.82 -4.68
C PRO A 433 -14.19 11.31 -6.07
N ASP A 434 -13.67 10.08 -6.19
CA ASP A 434 -13.27 9.49 -7.47
C ASP A 434 -14.47 9.20 -8.38
N PHE A 435 -15.64 8.88 -7.82
CA PHE A 435 -16.87 8.73 -8.57
C PHE A 435 -17.47 10.09 -8.96
N ALA A 436 -17.46 11.05 -8.03
CA ALA A 436 -17.97 12.40 -8.27
C ALA A 436 -17.15 13.17 -9.33
N ALA A 437 -15.88 12.81 -9.54
CA ALA A 437 -15.04 13.39 -10.58
C ALA A 437 -15.38 12.91 -12.00
N LEU A 438 -16.14 11.83 -12.16
CA LEU A 438 -16.57 11.31 -13.45
C LEU A 438 -17.70 12.17 -14.03
N ASN A 439 -17.79 12.25 -15.36
CA ASN A 439 -18.95 12.83 -16.04
C ASN A 439 -20.22 11.94 -15.87
N MET A 440 -21.37 12.44 -16.26
CA MET A 440 -22.66 11.76 -16.03
C MET A 440 -22.74 10.40 -16.76
N ALA A 441 -22.28 10.31 -18.00
CA ALA A 441 -22.30 9.07 -18.79
C ALA A 441 -21.37 8.01 -18.19
N ASP A 442 -20.18 8.42 -17.72
CA ASP A 442 -19.24 7.52 -17.04
C ASP A 442 -19.77 7.06 -15.69
N ARG A 443 -20.49 7.92 -14.94
CA ARG A 443 -21.14 7.53 -13.68
C ARG A 443 -22.22 6.48 -13.89
N ASP A 444 -23.03 6.63 -14.93
CA ASP A 444 -24.03 5.64 -15.33
C ASP A 444 -23.36 4.31 -15.71
N SER A 445 -22.34 4.36 -16.55
CA SER A 445 -21.54 3.18 -16.90
C SER A 445 -20.96 2.48 -15.66
N VAL A 446 -20.39 3.22 -14.72
CA VAL A 446 -19.85 2.66 -13.46
C VAL A 446 -20.96 2.01 -12.62
N ALA A 447 -22.14 2.62 -12.52
CA ALA A 447 -23.24 2.06 -11.74
C ALA A 447 -23.73 0.72 -12.34
N ARG A 448 -23.95 0.68 -13.65
CA ARG A 448 -24.43 -0.51 -14.37
C ARG A 448 -23.38 -1.62 -14.44
N LEU A 449 -22.15 -1.31 -14.87
CA LEU A 449 -21.08 -2.29 -15.00
C LEU A 449 -20.57 -2.78 -13.62
N GLY A 450 -20.57 -1.90 -12.62
CA GLY A 450 -20.26 -2.27 -11.23
C GLY A 450 -21.29 -3.22 -10.64
N ALA A 451 -22.57 -3.10 -11.01
CA ALA A 451 -23.63 -4.01 -10.58
C ALA A 451 -23.45 -5.41 -11.22
N ILE A 452 -23.12 -5.47 -12.53
CA ILE A 452 -22.80 -6.74 -13.21
C ILE A 452 -21.58 -7.41 -12.56
N LEU A 453 -20.48 -6.67 -12.38
CA LEU A 453 -19.26 -7.21 -11.78
C LEU A 453 -19.51 -7.73 -10.37
N ARG A 454 -20.27 -6.98 -9.57
CA ARG A 454 -20.60 -7.35 -8.20
C ARG A 454 -21.40 -8.64 -8.12
N LEU A 455 -22.33 -8.85 -9.06
CA LEU A 455 -23.10 -10.09 -9.15
C LEU A 455 -22.21 -11.27 -9.58
N ALA A 456 -21.37 -11.06 -10.61
CA ALA A 456 -20.46 -12.07 -11.14
C ALA A 456 -19.43 -12.53 -10.09
N ASP A 457 -18.84 -11.61 -9.30
CA ASP A 457 -17.96 -11.93 -8.18
C ASP A 457 -18.69 -12.74 -7.09
N GLY A 458 -19.99 -12.48 -6.87
CA GLY A 458 -20.83 -13.31 -6.00
C GLY A 458 -20.97 -14.75 -6.45
N LEU A 459 -21.05 -14.97 -7.74
CA LEU A 459 -21.20 -16.29 -8.37
C LEU A 459 -19.90 -17.12 -8.39
N ASP A 460 -18.77 -16.57 -7.95
CA ASP A 460 -17.53 -17.35 -7.73
C ASP A 460 -16.94 -17.10 -6.32
N ARG A 461 -17.84 -17.02 -5.34
CA ARG A 461 -17.51 -16.69 -3.94
C ARG A 461 -16.49 -17.64 -3.29
N SER A 462 -16.47 -18.89 -3.66
CA SER A 462 -15.54 -19.90 -3.13
C SER A 462 -14.16 -19.84 -3.79
N HIS A 463 -13.99 -19.09 -4.90
CA HIS A 463 -12.81 -19.06 -5.78
C HIS A 463 -12.45 -20.45 -6.36
N GLU A 464 -13.46 -21.30 -6.51
CA GLU A 464 -13.28 -22.69 -7.01
C GLU A 464 -13.90 -22.89 -8.41
N SER A 465 -14.35 -21.82 -9.06
CA SER A 465 -15.01 -21.85 -10.38
C SER A 465 -16.14 -22.88 -10.46
N ARG A 466 -16.95 -22.98 -9.39
CA ARG A 466 -18.04 -23.98 -9.27
C ARG A 466 -19.14 -23.78 -10.31
N VAL A 467 -19.41 -22.54 -10.72
CA VAL A 467 -20.36 -22.21 -11.78
C VAL A 467 -19.70 -22.47 -13.13
N ARG A 468 -20.09 -23.58 -13.78
CA ARG A 468 -19.53 -23.98 -15.10
C ARG A 468 -20.14 -23.20 -16.24
N GLU A 469 -21.48 -23.07 -16.23
CA GLU A 469 -22.23 -22.35 -17.26
C GLU A 469 -23.22 -21.38 -16.61
N LEU A 470 -23.54 -20.32 -17.35
CA LEU A 470 -24.52 -19.33 -16.97
C LEU A 470 -25.38 -19.03 -18.19
N GLU A 471 -26.68 -19.08 -18.02
CA GLU A 471 -27.68 -18.63 -18.98
C GLU A 471 -28.39 -17.41 -18.38
N CYS A 472 -28.51 -16.33 -19.15
CA CYS A 472 -29.21 -15.12 -18.74
C CYS A 472 -30.26 -14.78 -19.79
N ILE A 473 -31.53 -14.72 -19.38
CA ILE A 473 -32.68 -14.42 -20.22
C ILE A 473 -33.27 -13.08 -19.76
N VAL A 474 -33.54 -12.18 -20.70
CA VAL A 474 -34.10 -10.86 -20.44
C VAL A 474 -35.46 -10.77 -21.14
N GLU A 475 -36.54 -10.60 -20.38
CA GLU A 475 -37.93 -10.48 -20.87
C GLU A 475 -38.58 -9.27 -20.20
N GLY A 476 -38.65 -8.15 -20.91
CA GLY A 476 -39.17 -6.89 -20.38
C GLY A 476 -38.36 -6.40 -19.17
N ASP A 477 -39.02 -6.25 -18.02
CA ASP A 477 -38.40 -5.87 -16.75
C ASP A 477 -37.91 -7.08 -15.94
N MET A 478 -38.02 -8.29 -16.48
CA MET A 478 -37.56 -9.51 -15.79
C MET A 478 -36.22 -9.98 -16.36
N VAL A 479 -35.28 -10.23 -15.49
CA VAL A 479 -33.97 -10.85 -15.78
C VAL A 479 -33.87 -12.15 -15.03
N GLN A 480 -33.70 -13.27 -15.73
CA GLN A 480 -33.53 -14.58 -15.14
C GLN A 480 -32.12 -15.10 -15.42
N ILE A 481 -31.36 -15.35 -14.37
CA ILE A 481 -30.05 -15.97 -14.45
C ILE A 481 -30.13 -17.40 -13.89
N THR A 482 -29.76 -18.36 -14.73
CA THR A 482 -29.68 -19.78 -14.35
C THR A 482 -28.24 -20.23 -14.45
N VAL A 483 -27.65 -20.61 -13.31
CA VAL A 483 -26.30 -21.15 -13.25
C VAL A 483 -26.33 -22.69 -13.30
N GLN A 484 -25.31 -23.27 -13.94
CA GLN A 484 -25.12 -24.72 -13.99
C GLN A 484 -23.83 -25.08 -13.26
N SER A 485 -23.92 -26.06 -12.35
CA SER A 485 -22.80 -26.54 -11.56
C SER A 485 -22.84 -28.06 -11.42
N GLU A 486 -21.66 -28.68 -11.43
CA GLU A 486 -21.51 -30.14 -11.16
C GLU A 486 -21.47 -30.45 -9.67
N VAL A 487 -21.11 -29.44 -8.86
CA VAL A 487 -20.96 -29.51 -7.42
C VAL A 487 -21.98 -28.59 -6.73
N ASP A 488 -22.02 -28.64 -5.43
CA ASP A 488 -22.84 -27.72 -4.66
C ASP A 488 -22.33 -26.27 -4.79
N CYS A 489 -23.23 -25.34 -5.16
CA CYS A 489 -22.96 -23.91 -5.35
C CYS A 489 -23.88 -23.02 -4.47
N GLU A 490 -24.33 -23.53 -3.32
CA GLU A 490 -25.22 -22.80 -2.40
C GLU A 490 -24.58 -21.50 -1.90
N LYS A 491 -23.26 -21.50 -1.67
CA LYS A 491 -22.53 -20.29 -1.25
C LYS A 491 -22.55 -19.20 -2.32
N GLU A 492 -22.31 -19.58 -3.56
CA GLU A 492 -22.36 -18.68 -4.74
C GLU A 492 -23.75 -18.08 -4.91
N MET A 493 -24.79 -18.92 -4.82
CA MET A 493 -26.18 -18.47 -4.93
C MET A 493 -26.56 -17.53 -3.79
N THR A 494 -26.20 -17.87 -2.56
CA THR A 494 -26.45 -17.02 -1.39
C THR A 494 -25.78 -15.65 -1.52
N GLU A 495 -24.53 -15.59 -1.99
CA GLU A 495 -23.84 -14.32 -2.18
C GLU A 495 -24.39 -13.55 -3.36
N ALA A 496 -24.76 -14.18 -4.45
CA ALA A 496 -25.42 -13.53 -5.58
C ALA A 496 -26.76 -12.91 -5.17
N GLU A 497 -27.58 -13.61 -4.39
CA GLU A 497 -28.83 -13.08 -3.84
C GLU A 497 -28.62 -11.84 -2.95
N ARG A 498 -27.57 -11.82 -2.12
CA ARG A 498 -27.23 -10.63 -1.33
C ARG A 498 -26.83 -9.42 -2.17
N ARG A 499 -26.39 -9.65 -3.40
CA ARG A 499 -25.92 -8.61 -4.32
C ARG A 499 -27.00 -8.17 -5.32
N ARG A 500 -28.11 -8.89 -5.41
CA ARG A 500 -29.27 -8.61 -6.27
C ARG A 500 -29.78 -7.17 -6.20
N PRO A 501 -29.96 -6.54 -5.02
CA PRO A 501 -30.59 -5.22 -4.95
C PRO A 501 -29.87 -4.12 -5.76
N LEU A 502 -28.53 -4.16 -5.85
CA LEU A 502 -27.80 -3.20 -6.64
C LEU A 502 -28.00 -3.42 -8.14
N PHE A 503 -28.10 -4.68 -8.57
CA PHE A 503 -28.35 -5.03 -9.96
C PHE A 503 -29.75 -4.59 -10.39
N GLU A 504 -30.78 -4.90 -9.61
CA GLU A 504 -32.14 -4.49 -9.84
C GLU A 504 -32.30 -2.96 -9.91
N GLN A 505 -31.61 -2.25 -9.01
CA GLN A 505 -31.58 -0.79 -9.02
C GLN A 505 -30.92 -0.22 -10.30
N ALA A 506 -29.78 -0.81 -10.73
CA ALA A 506 -29.00 -0.31 -11.84
C ALA A 506 -29.66 -0.53 -13.21
N PHE A 507 -30.50 -1.58 -13.34
CA PHE A 507 -31.18 -1.97 -14.57
C PHE A 507 -32.70 -1.78 -14.51
N ASN A 508 -33.23 -1.28 -13.39
CA ASN A 508 -34.68 -1.14 -13.16
C ASN A 508 -35.46 -2.40 -13.51
N CYS A 509 -35.00 -3.56 -13.06
CA CYS A 509 -35.51 -4.88 -13.37
C CYS A 509 -35.77 -5.72 -12.13
N ASN A 510 -36.47 -6.86 -12.31
CA ASN A 510 -36.63 -7.89 -11.30
C ASN A 510 -35.67 -9.06 -11.63
N LEU A 511 -34.70 -9.36 -10.74
CA LEU A 511 -33.73 -10.41 -10.97
C LEU A 511 -34.13 -11.74 -10.28
N PHE A 512 -34.16 -12.82 -11.05
CA PHE A 512 -34.39 -14.18 -10.58
C PHE A 512 -33.15 -15.03 -10.74
N LEU A 513 -32.69 -15.65 -9.67
CA LEU A 513 -31.49 -16.48 -9.65
C LEU A 513 -31.88 -17.96 -9.43
N ASN A 514 -31.43 -18.82 -10.32
CA ASN A 514 -31.70 -20.25 -10.27
C ASN A 514 -30.39 -21.06 -10.40
N ALA A 515 -30.32 -22.22 -9.77
CA ALA A 515 -29.22 -23.16 -9.93
C ALA A 515 -29.74 -24.50 -10.47
N LYS A 516 -29.07 -25.02 -11.50
CA LYS A 516 -29.31 -26.36 -12.04
C LYS A 516 -28.09 -27.24 -11.80
N LYS A 517 -28.27 -28.42 -11.23
CA LYS A 517 -27.20 -29.40 -11.08
C LYS A 517 -27.01 -30.16 -12.40
N CYS A 518 -25.83 -30.04 -13.03
CA CYS A 518 -25.48 -30.86 -14.18
C CYS A 518 -25.10 -32.29 -13.71
N LYS A 519 -25.67 -33.30 -14.37
CA LYS A 519 -25.17 -34.67 -14.22
C LYS A 519 -23.90 -34.80 -15.09
N VAL A 520 -22.80 -35.27 -14.50
CA VAL A 520 -21.60 -35.64 -15.24
C VAL A 520 -21.97 -36.76 -16.23
N ASP A 521 -21.87 -36.52 -17.51
CA ASP A 521 -22.06 -37.55 -18.54
C ASP A 521 -20.82 -38.45 -18.51
N SER A 522 -20.97 -39.64 -17.89
CA SER A 522 -19.93 -40.63 -17.64
C SER A 522 -19.38 -41.31 -18.91
N ARG A 523 -19.55 -40.68 -20.09
CA ARG A 523 -19.19 -41.30 -21.39
C ARG A 523 -17.82 -40.88 -21.96
N MET A 524 -16.99 -40.15 -21.24
CA MET A 524 -15.64 -39.75 -21.74
C MET A 524 -14.46 -40.38 -20.98
N THR A 525 -14.62 -41.59 -20.40
CA THR A 525 -13.50 -42.29 -19.76
C THR A 525 -13.29 -43.67 -20.36
N THR A 526 -13.16 -43.74 -21.69
CA THR A 526 -12.67 -44.97 -22.35
C THR A 526 -11.97 -44.62 -23.67
N TYR A 527 -10.77 -44.05 -23.60
CA TYR A 527 -9.74 -44.18 -24.64
C TYR A 527 -8.36 -44.05 -23.99
N GLY A 528 -7.64 -45.18 -23.87
CA GLY A 528 -6.22 -45.15 -23.52
C GLY A 528 -5.74 -46.32 -22.66
N LYS A 529 -6.04 -47.58 -23.05
CA LYS A 529 -5.20 -48.71 -22.72
C LYS A 529 -5.13 -49.61 -23.96
N SER A 530 -4.10 -49.48 -24.69
CA SER A 530 -3.45 -50.53 -25.50
C SER A 530 -2.03 -50.07 -25.87
#